data_6e24a521ebe794f7ac6cca1d022e6a48
#
_entry.id   6e24a521ebe794f7ac6cca1d022e6a48
#
_cell.length_a   1.000
_cell.length_b   1.000
_cell.length_c   1.000
_cell.angle_alpha   90.00
_cell.angle_beta   90.00
_cell.angle_gamma   90.00
#
_symmetry.space_group_name_H-M   'P 1'
#
loop_
_entity.id
_entity.type
_entity.pdbx_description
1 polymer ?
#
loop_
_entity_poly.entity_id
_entity_poly.type
_entity_poly.pdbx_seq_one_letter_code
_entity_poly.pdbx_strand_id
1 'polypeptide(L)'
;MLRDTFGWTNVDAGGGWLIFALPPAEVAVHPSDDAAQGLSLMCDDLGATMAELADKGVEFKGEPHDERWGRVTTMVLPGGVEVLLYQARHPTAV
;
A
#
# COMPACT_ATOMS: atom_id res chain seq x y z
N MET A 1 12.63 -2.70 0.56
CA MET A 1 11.36 -2.78 1.27
C MET A 1 10.38 -3.80 0.71
N LEU A 2 10.10 -3.78 -0.60
CA LEU A 2 9.12 -4.73 -1.18
C LEU A 2 9.54 -6.19 -1.00
N ARG A 3 10.82 -6.46 -1.12
CA ARG A 3 11.37 -7.81 -0.93
C ARG A 3 11.42 -8.21 0.54
N ASP A 4 12.03 -7.37 1.39
CA ASP A 4 12.37 -7.74 2.77
C ASP A 4 11.22 -7.53 3.75
N THR A 5 10.42 -6.48 3.57
CA THR A 5 9.31 -6.14 4.46
C THR A 5 8.00 -6.80 4.05
N PHE A 6 7.63 -6.72 2.77
CA PHE A 6 6.41 -7.32 2.25
C PHE A 6 6.59 -8.76 1.77
N GLY A 7 7.84 -9.18 1.54
CA GLY A 7 8.11 -10.55 1.13
C GLY A 7 7.62 -10.88 -0.29
N TRP A 8 7.48 -9.89 -1.15
CA TRP A 8 7.00 -10.11 -2.51
C TRP A 8 8.05 -10.83 -3.35
N THR A 9 7.59 -11.84 -4.10
CA THR A 9 8.42 -12.56 -5.05
C THR A 9 8.99 -11.59 -6.08
N ASN A 10 10.27 -11.72 -6.39
CA ASN A 10 10.92 -10.83 -7.33
C ASN A 10 11.92 -11.59 -8.19
N VAL A 11 12.29 -10.99 -9.32
CA VAL A 11 13.36 -11.44 -10.18
C VAL A 11 14.29 -10.27 -10.48
N ASP A 12 15.57 -10.57 -10.65
CA ASP A 12 16.57 -9.56 -11.05
C ASP A 12 16.67 -9.58 -12.59
N ALA A 13 16.26 -8.48 -13.21
CA ALA A 13 16.31 -8.32 -14.66
C ALA A 13 17.70 -7.92 -15.18
N GLY A 14 18.69 -7.78 -14.28
CA GLY A 14 20.06 -7.41 -14.59
C GLY A 14 20.46 -6.11 -13.91
N GLY A 15 21.70 -6.04 -13.40
CA GLY A 15 22.24 -4.84 -12.79
C GLY A 15 21.51 -4.37 -11.52
N GLY A 16 20.85 -5.28 -10.80
CA GLY A 16 20.10 -4.92 -9.60
C GLY A 16 18.68 -4.40 -9.88
N TRP A 17 18.21 -4.48 -11.10
CA TRP A 17 16.84 -4.06 -11.45
C TRP A 17 15.87 -5.15 -11.08
N LEU A 18 15.18 -4.99 -9.95
CA LEU A 18 14.24 -5.98 -9.43
C LEU A 18 12.84 -5.75 -9.98
N ILE A 19 12.22 -6.84 -10.44
CA ILE A 19 10.81 -6.84 -10.87
C ILE A 19 10.02 -7.70 -9.90
N PHE A 20 8.97 -7.14 -9.31
CA PHE A 20 8.18 -7.80 -8.28
C PHE A 20 6.86 -8.34 -8.82
N ALA A 21 6.49 -9.53 -8.34
CA ALA A 21 5.14 -10.03 -8.54
C ALA A 21 4.22 -9.33 -7.54
N LEU A 22 3.17 -8.71 -8.05
CA LEU A 22 2.17 -8.05 -7.20
C LEU A 22 1.07 -9.04 -6.81
N PRO A 23 0.45 -8.85 -5.62
CA PRO A 23 -0.82 -9.50 -5.34
C PRO A 23 -1.90 -9.03 -6.33
N PRO A 24 -3.09 -9.68 -6.37
CA PRO A 24 -4.18 -9.22 -7.23
C PRO A 24 -4.43 -7.73 -7.05
N ALA A 25 -4.68 -7.02 -8.14
CA ALA A 25 -4.80 -5.58 -8.14
C ALA A 25 -6.04 -5.10 -8.90
N GLU A 26 -6.53 -3.92 -8.53
CA GLU A 26 -7.68 -3.27 -9.15
C GLU A 26 -7.28 -1.85 -9.54
N VAL A 27 -7.94 -1.30 -10.57
CA VAL A 27 -7.81 0.11 -10.94
C VAL A 27 -9.14 0.78 -10.62
N ALA A 28 -9.06 1.88 -9.86
CA ALA A 28 -10.22 2.69 -9.55
C ALA A 28 -10.11 4.04 -10.24
N VAL A 29 -11.24 4.53 -10.74
CA VAL A 29 -11.34 5.83 -11.41
C VAL A 29 -12.45 6.63 -10.74
N HIS A 30 -12.17 7.90 -10.40
CA HIS A 30 -13.17 8.77 -9.80
C HIS A 30 -13.10 10.17 -10.42
N PRO A 31 -14.19 10.94 -10.37
CA PRO A 31 -14.18 12.30 -10.86
C PRO A 31 -13.18 13.17 -10.09
N SER A 32 -12.40 13.97 -10.83
CA SER A 32 -11.43 14.89 -10.24
C SER A 32 -11.13 16.01 -11.22
N ASP A 33 -10.83 17.20 -10.69
CA ASP A 33 -10.42 18.34 -11.49
C ASP A 33 -8.97 18.20 -11.96
N ASP A 34 -8.17 17.40 -11.27
CA ASP A 34 -6.77 17.19 -11.58
C ASP A 34 -6.51 15.74 -11.98
N ALA A 35 -5.58 15.57 -12.92
CA ALA A 35 -5.08 14.23 -13.24
C ALA A 35 -4.02 13.84 -12.23
N ALA A 36 -4.27 12.72 -11.54
CA ALA A 36 -3.34 12.20 -10.54
C ALA A 36 -3.38 10.68 -10.56
N GLN A 37 -2.28 10.08 -10.14
CA GLN A 37 -2.20 8.64 -9.96
C GLN A 37 -1.52 8.33 -8.63
N GLY A 38 -1.88 7.19 -8.04
CA GLY A 38 -1.29 6.77 -6.78
C GLY A 38 -1.39 5.27 -6.59
N LEU A 39 -0.50 4.74 -5.79
CA LEU A 39 -0.52 3.35 -5.38
C LEU A 39 -1.14 3.27 -3.98
N SER A 40 -2.10 2.37 -3.82
CA SER A 40 -2.68 2.05 -2.51
C SER A 40 -2.60 0.56 -2.30
N LEU A 41 -2.28 0.15 -1.07
CA LEU A 41 -2.24 -1.25 -0.68
C LEU A 41 -3.42 -1.55 0.22
N MET A 42 -4.08 -2.68 -0.01
CA MET A 42 -5.25 -3.10 0.74
C MET A 42 -4.90 -4.24 1.68
N CYS A 43 -5.49 -4.24 2.87
CA CYS A 43 -5.33 -5.31 3.85
C CYS A 43 -6.69 -5.67 4.47
N ASP A 44 -6.76 -6.84 5.11
CA ASP A 44 -7.99 -7.32 5.74
C ASP A 44 -8.22 -6.71 7.11
N ASP A 45 -7.16 -6.41 7.85
CA ASP A 45 -7.20 -5.83 9.19
C ASP A 45 -6.12 -4.77 9.31
N LEU A 46 -6.53 -3.51 9.26
CA LEU A 46 -5.57 -2.39 9.27
C LEU A 46 -4.76 -2.32 10.55
N GLY A 47 -5.40 -2.50 11.71
CA GLY A 47 -4.71 -2.43 12.99
C GLY A 47 -3.62 -3.49 13.12
N ALA A 48 -3.94 -4.74 12.78
CA ALA A 48 -2.99 -5.84 12.84
C ALA A 48 -1.84 -5.65 11.82
N THR A 49 -2.17 -5.21 10.61
CA THR A 49 -1.16 -4.97 9.57
C THR A 49 -0.22 -3.83 9.94
N MET A 50 -0.75 -2.74 10.50
CA MET A 50 0.08 -1.63 10.97
C MET A 50 1.06 -2.07 12.06
N ALA A 51 0.60 -2.88 13.02
CA ALA A 51 1.45 -3.38 14.08
C ALA A 51 2.58 -4.25 13.54
N GLU A 52 2.27 -5.15 12.61
CA GLU A 52 3.25 -6.01 11.97
C GLU A 52 4.29 -5.20 11.17
N LEU A 53 3.84 -4.23 10.39
CA LEU A 53 4.73 -3.39 9.59
C LEU A 53 5.59 -2.47 10.46
N ALA A 54 5.02 -1.92 11.54
CA ALA A 54 5.78 -1.10 12.48
C ALA A 54 6.92 -1.88 13.13
N ASP A 55 6.70 -3.16 13.45
CA ASP A 55 7.75 -4.04 13.97
C ASP A 55 8.87 -4.25 12.96
N LYS A 56 8.60 -4.10 11.67
CA LYS A 56 9.57 -4.21 10.59
C LYS A 56 10.18 -2.85 10.21
N GLY A 57 9.89 -1.80 10.97
CA GLY A 57 10.48 -0.46 10.77
C GLY A 57 9.74 0.44 9.80
N VAL A 58 8.51 0.12 9.41
CA VAL A 58 7.71 0.98 8.53
C VAL A 58 7.15 2.15 9.34
N GLU A 59 7.28 3.36 8.81
CA GLU A 59 6.74 4.56 9.42
C GLU A 59 5.36 4.88 8.85
N PHE A 60 4.50 5.48 9.69
CA PHE A 60 3.16 5.92 9.31
C PHE A 60 3.01 7.41 9.59
N LYS A 61 2.27 8.08 8.73
CA LYS A 61 2.01 9.52 8.85
C LYS A 61 0.61 9.73 9.41
N GLY A 62 0.54 10.25 10.64
CA GLY A 62 -0.72 10.52 11.33
C GLY A 62 -1.42 9.27 11.83
N GLU A 63 -2.61 9.46 12.38
CA GLU A 63 -3.45 8.38 12.89
C GLU A 63 -4.32 7.80 11.79
N PRO A 64 -4.68 6.49 11.86
CA PRO A 64 -5.66 5.92 10.96
C PRO A 64 -7.01 6.66 11.09
N HIS A 65 -7.70 6.84 9.98
CA HIS A 65 -9.02 7.48 9.98
C HIS A 65 -10.00 6.73 9.09
N ASP A 66 -11.29 6.97 9.33
CA ASP A 66 -12.36 6.32 8.60
C ASP A 66 -12.85 7.18 7.45
N GLU A 67 -12.95 6.57 6.27
CA GLU A 67 -13.56 7.13 5.08
C GLU A 67 -14.75 6.24 4.70
N ARG A 68 -15.63 6.73 3.80
CA ARG A 68 -16.76 5.92 3.31
C ARG A 68 -16.31 4.58 2.75
N TRP A 69 -15.18 4.57 2.05
CA TRP A 69 -14.66 3.42 1.32
C TRP A 69 -13.74 2.53 2.16
N GLY A 70 -13.37 2.95 3.34
CA GLY A 70 -12.53 2.14 4.19
C GLY A 70 -11.86 2.90 5.31
N ARG A 71 -11.07 2.18 6.09
CA ARG A 71 -10.20 2.77 7.11
C ARG A 71 -8.80 2.85 6.52
N VAL A 72 -8.17 4.02 6.60
CA VAL A 72 -6.96 4.33 5.86
C VAL A 72 -5.88 4.95 6.72
N THR A 73 -4.64 4.63 6.41
CA THR A 73 -3.46 5.33 6.91
C THR A 73 -2.47 5.55 5.76
N THR A 74 -1.45 6.34 6.01
CA THR A 74 -0.39 6.59 5.03
C THR A 74 0.91 5.99 5.53
N MET A 75 1.55 5.16 4.71
CA MET A 75 2.90 4.66 4.96
C MET A 75 3.91 5.59 4.34
N VAL A 76 5.03 5.82 5.05
CA VAL A 76 6.16 6.57 4.52
C VAL A 76 7.26 5.57 4.18
N LEU A 77 7.52 5.40 2.90
CA LEU A 77 8.55 4.48 2.42
C LEU A 77 9.93 5.15 2.42
N PRO A 78 11.01 4.36 2.33
CA PRO A 78 12.36 4.92 2.17
C PRO A 78 12.40 5.91 0.99
N GLY A 79 13.03 7.06 1.21
CA GLY A 79 13.03 8.15 0.23
C GLY A 79 11.88 9.14 0.39
N GLY A 80 11.01 8.94 1.39
CA GLY A 80 9.90 9.86 1.67
C GLY A 80 8.66 9.67 0.80
N VAL A 81 8.60 8.57 0.04
CA VAL A 81 7.43 8.27 -0.81
C VAL A 81 6.26 7.83 0.07
N GLU A 82 5.09 8.44 -0.13
CA GLU A 82 3.89 8.11 0.63
C GLU A 82 3.00 7.16 -0.17
N VAL A 83 2.54 6.10 0.50
CA VAL A 83 1.65 5.09 -0.07
C VAL A 83 0.51 4.84 0.91
N LEU A 84 -0.73 4.83 0.42
CA LEU A 84 -1.87 4.53 1.27
C LEU A 84 -1.94 3.04 1.58
N LEU A 85 -2.31 2.74 2.83
CA LEU A 85 -2.65 1.39 3.28
C LEU A 85 -4.06 1.45 3.84
N TYR A 86 -4.96 0.59 3.39
CA TYR A 86 -6.34 0.66 3.84
C TYR A 86 -7.03 -0.69 3.96
N GLN A 87 -8.02 -0.72 4.84
CA GLN A 87 -8.96 -1.83 5.01
C GLN A 87 -10.25 -1.45 4.31
N ALA A 88 -10.60 -2.17 3.25
CA ALA A 88 -11.72 -1.81 2.40
C ALA A 88 -13.07 -2.02 3.08
N ARG A 89 -14.00 -1.08 2.83
CA ARG A 89 -15.42 -1.19 3.19
C ARG A 89 -16.30 -1.10 1.94
N HIS A 90 -15.69 -1.16 0.76
CA HIS A 90 -16.37 -1.15 -0.52
C HIS A 90 -16.30 -2.52 -1.17
N PRO A 91 -17.19 -2.84 -2.12
CA PRO A 91 -17.05 -4.05 -2.90
C PRO A 91 -15.76 -4.04 -3.71
N THR A 92 -15.13 -5.20 -3.84
CA THR A 92 -13.91 -5.35 -4.62
C THR A 92 -14.20 -6.13 -5.90
N ALA A 93 -13.40 -5.88 -6.94
CA ALA A 93 -13.52 -6.58 -8.21
C ALA A 93 -12.73 -7.90 -8.23
N VAL A 94 -11.84 -8.08 -7.28
CA VAL A 94 -11.01 -9.29 -7.15
C VAL A 94 -11.18 -9.94 -5.80
#